data_5e75f7077fda9bd4525f40c7d1ebbe4f
#
_entry.id   5e75f7077fda9bd4525f40c7d1ebbe4f
#
_cell.length_a   1.000
_cell.length_b   1.000
_cell.length_c   1.000
_cell.angle_alpha   90.00
_cell.angle_beta   90.00
_cell.angle_gamma   90.00
#
_symmetry.space_group_name_H-M   'P 1'
#
loop_
_entity.id
_entity.type
_entity.pdbx_description
1 polymer ?
#
loop_
_entity_poly.entity_id
_entity_poly.type
_entity_poly.pdbx_seq_one_letter_code
_entity_poly.pdbx_strand_id
1 'polypeptide(L)'
;MSPKLAVVTVTYSPGEHLENFLSTLAVATTEKPQVIMADNGSTDGAPEAADAKYEHVRLLRTGGNIGYGGAINRAAAEIDSSIEFVVISNPDVQWAPGSLDELVAAANRWPRAGALGPKVLEPDGSVYPSARTVPDITSGVGHALLGTVWPKNPWTARYRQENEAVTERAVGWLSGSCLLVRRDAFDTISGFDSRYFMYMEDVDFGDRLGKAGWLNVFVPSAVVTHAKGHAAGRHPELMLPAHHRSAYQFQADRHPHWWQAPLRLALRGGLAVRSKIAVASAVRERARTDNSTDNPSVSNHGGK
;
A
#
# COMPACT_ATOMS: atom_id res chain seq x y z
N MET A 1 23.63 -0.99 -20.53
CA MET A 1 23.85 -0.60 -19.12
C MET A 1 22.61 -0.99 -18.34
N SER A 2 22.77 -1.60 -17.16
CA SER A 2 21.62 -1.84 -16.28
C SER A 2 21.01 -0.51 -15.84
N PRO A 3 19.68 -0.42 -15.71
CA PRO A 3 19.03 0.80 -15.26
C PRO A 3 19.41 1.10 -13.80
N LYS A 4 19.64 2.35 -13.47
CA LYS A 4 19.97 2.76 -12.12
C LYS A 4 18.73 2.74 -11.24
N LEU A 5 18.77 2.01 -10.13
CA LEU A 5 17.68 1.77 -9.20
C LEU A 5 17.96 2.40 -7.83
N ALA A 6 16.92 2.94 -7.20
CA ALA A 6 16.89 3.23 -5.78
C ALA A 6 15.64 2.60 -5.15
N VAL A 7 15.73 2.19 -3.89
CA VAL A 7 14.62 1.62 -3.13
C VAL A 7 14.25 2.57 -1.99
N VAL A 8 12.98 2.88 -1.87
CA VAL A 8 12.41 3.63 -0.76
C VAL A 8 11.48 2.73 0.04
N THR A 9 11.73 2.60 1.32
CA THR A 9 10.80 1.94 2.25
C THR A 9 10.45 2.88 3.40
N VAL A 10 9.17 2.89 3.79
CA VAL A 10 8.70 3.72 4.90
C VAL A 10 8.68 2.88 6.17
N THR A 11 9.43 3.29 7.18
CA THR A 11 9.51 2.59 8.46
C THR A 11 8.71 3.28 9.56
N TYR A 12 8.04 2.47 10.38
CA TYR A 12 7.34 2.88 11.60
C TYR A 12 7.30 1.70 12.56
N SER A 13 8.39 1.48 13.26
CA SER A 13 8.65 0.32 14.14
C SER A 13 8.42 -1.03 13.44
N PRO A 14 9.17 -1.33 12.35
CA PRO A 14 8.95 -2.50 11.51
C PRO A 14 9.39 -3.82 12.16
N GLY A 15 10.19 -3.79 13.23
CA GLY A 15 10.71 -4.98 13.88
C GLY A 15 11.53 -5.87 12.94
N GLU A 16 11.36 -7.18 13.07
CA GLU A 16 12.08 -8.21 12.28
C GLU A 16 11.72 -8.16 10.77
N HIS A 17 10.61 -7.54 10.41
CA HIS A 17 10.21 -7.45 9.00
C HIS A 17 11.23 -6.70 8.15
N LEU A 18 11.87 -5.67 8.72
CA LEU A 18 12.87 -4.89 7.98
C LEU A 18 14.09 -5.74 7.59
N GLU A 19 14.56 -6.61 8.46
CA GLU A 19 15.67 -7.53 8.16
C GLU A 19 15.27 -8.53 7.07
N ASN A 20 14.06 -9.09 7.15
CA ASN A 20 13.51 -9.99 6.14
C ASN A 20 13.36 -9.29 4.78
N PHE A 21 12.90 -8.04 4.78
CA PHE A 21 12.82 -7.21 3.59
C PHE A 21 14.19 -7.03 2.92
N LEU A 22 15.21 -6.60 3.68
CA LEU A 22 16.54 -6.32 3.16
C LEU A 22 17.26 -7.59 2.68
N SER A 23 17.14 -8.69 3.42
CA SER A 23 17.77 -9.96 3.05
C SER A 23 17.15 -10.57 1.79
N THR A 24 15.82 -10.46 1.62
CA THR A 24 15.14 -10.95 0.42
C THR A 24 15.33 -10.01 -0.78
N LEU A 25 15.47 -8.70 -0.56
CA LEU A 25 15.81 -7.75 -1.62
C LEU A 25 17.16 -8.10 -2.28
N ALA A 26 18.12 -8.59 -1.52
CA ALA A 26 19.44 -8.97 -2.02
C ALA A 26 19.42 -10.12 -3.03
N VAL A 27 18.36 -10.93 -3.08
CA VAL A 27 18.17 -12.00 -4.07
C VAL A 27 17.13 -11.66 -5.14
N ALA A 28 16.43 -10.55 -4.98
CA ALA A 28 15.40 -10.08 -5.92
C ALA A 28 15.99 -9.43 -7.16
N THR A 29 17.23 -8.97 -7.11
CA THR A 29 17.93 -8.31 -8.20
C THR A 29 19.42 -8.63 -8.18
N THR A 30 20.03 -8.62 -9.38
CA THR A 30 21.48 -8.72 -9.55
C THR A 30 22.21 -7.41 -9.25
N GLU A 31 21.48 -6.31 -9.21
CA GLU A 31 21.99 -4.98 -8.87
C GLU A 31 22.06 -4.80 -7.33
N LYS A 32 22.82 -3.77 -6.90
CA LYS A 32 22.86 -3.35 -5.49
C LYS A 32 22.27 -1.94 -5.37
N PRO A 33 20.94 -1.80 -5.33
CA PRO A 33 20.32 -0.50 -5.25
C PRO A 33 20.60 0.17 -3.90
N GLN A 34 20.73 1.49 -3.92
CA GLN A 34 20.67 2.27 -2.69
C GLN A 34 19.28 2.12 -2.06
N VAL A 35 19.22 1.84 -0.77
CA VAL A 35 17.97 1.77 0.00
C VAL A 35 17.87 2.99 0.92
N ILE A 36 16.76 3.73 0.83
CA ILE A 36 16.44 4.82 1.75
C ILE A 36 15.26 4.40 2.62
N MET A 37 15.51 4.28 3.91
CA MET A 37 14.47 4.05 4.92
C MET A 37 13.94 5.42 5.36
N ALA A 38 12.74 5.79 4.89
CA ALA A 38 12.05 7.00 5.33
C ALA A 38 11.33 6.73 6.66
N ASP A 39 11.98 7.08 7.76
CA ASP A 39 11.52 6.72 9.10
C ASP A 39 10.53 7.74 9.67
N ASN A 40 9.30 7.30 9.85
CA ASN A 40 8.19 8.06 10.40
C ASN A 40 8.12 8.07 11.94
N GLY A 41 9.24 7.75 12.61
CA GLY A 41 9.34 7.79 14.07
C GLY A 41 9.30 6.40 14.70
N SER A 42 10.10 5.47 14.19
CA SER A 42 10.31 4.15 14.82
C SER A 42 10.91 4.28 16.21
N THR A 43 10.53 3.37 17.08
CA THR A 43 11.01 3.31 18.48
C THR A 43 11.61 1.95 18.86
N ASP A 44 11.67 1.02 17.90
CA ASP A 44 12.14 -0.36 18.09
C ASP A 44 13.64 -0.56 17.79
N GLY A 45 14.33 0.47 17.27
CA GLY A 45 15.75 0.42 16.92
C GLY A 45 16.07 -0.34 15.63
N ALA A 46 15.06 -0.89 14.95
CA ALA A 46 15.29 -1.68 13.73
C ALA A 46 15.88 -0.85 12.56
N PRO A 47 15.42 0.39 12.28
CA PRO A 47 16.02 1.21 11.24
C PRO A 47 17.48 1.60 11.51
N GLU A 48 17.82 1.90 12.78
CA GLU A 48 19.18 2.22 13.19
C GLU A 48 20.12 1.02 13.05
N ALA A 49 19.65 -0.17 13.41
CA ALA A 49 20.40 -1.41 13.26
C ALA A 49 20.67 -1.73 11.78
N ALA A 50 19.68 -1.48 10.90
CA ALA A 50 19.84 -1.70 9.46
C ALA A 50 20.84 -0.71 8.84
N ASP A 51 20.75 0.58 9.18
CA ASP A 51 21.68 1.64 8.73
C ASP A 51 23.13 1.32 9.13
N ALA A 52 23.34 0.83 10.35
CA ALA A 52 24.66 0.45 10.85
C ALA A 52 25.20 -0.84 10.19
N LYS A 53 24.33 -1.76 9.78
CA LYS A 53 24.71 -3.09 9.27
C LYS A 53 25.01 -3.08 7.77
N TYR A 54 24.28 -2.28 6.98
CA TYR A 54 24.30 -2.33 5.52
C TYR A 54 24.77 -1.01 4.90
N GLU A 55 25.95 -0.99 4.27
CA GLU A 55 26.54 0.21 3.64
C GLU A 55 25.63 0.90 2.61
N HIS A 56 24.79 0.14 1.89
CA HIS A 56 23.90 0.65 0.84
C HIS A 56 22.53 1.04 1.37
N VAL A 57 22.29 0.92 2.68
CA VAL A 57 21.05 1.28 3.36
C VAL A 57 21.28 2.57 4.14
N ARG A 58 20.39 3.54 3.98
CA ARG A 58 20.47 4.84 4.64
C ARG A 58 19.19 5.15 5.40
N LEU A 59 19.31 5.51 6.67
CA LEU A 59 18.21 6.01 7.49
C LEU A 59 17.97 7.51 7.22
N LEU A 60 16.75 7.86 6.79
CA LEU A 60 16.27 9.22 6.64
C LEU A 60 15.13 9.48 7.63
N ARG A 61 15.37 10.25 8.66
CA ARG A 61 14.32 10.63 9.61
C ARG A 61 13.43 11.72 9.02
N THR A 62 12.13 11.48 8.99
CA THR A 62 11.14 12.44 8.46
C THR A 62 10.79 13.56 9.45
N GLY A 63 11.18 13.41 10.72
CA GLY A 63 10.87 14.37 11.79
C GLY A 63 9.55 14.10 12.51
N GLY A 64 8.88 12.99 12.20
CA GLY A 64 7.62 12.53 12.76
C GLY A 64 6.80 11.75 11.76
N ASN A 65 5.63 11.26 12.14
CA ASN A 65 4.77 10.53 11.21
C ASN A 65 4.04 11.48 10.27
N ILE A 66 4.58 11.65 9.06
CA ILE A 66 4.03 12.50 7.99
C ILE A 66 3.19 11.73 6.97
N GLY A 67 2.84 10.47 7.28
CA GLY A 67 2.09 9.58 6.40
C GLY A 67 2.97 8.87 5.38
N TYR A 68 2.37 7.90 4.66
CA TYR A 68 3.09 7.04 3.73
C TYR A 68 3.63 7.81 2.52
N GLY A 69 2.75 8.48 1.77
CA GLY A 69 3.13 9.24 0.59
C GLY A 69 4.07 10.41 0.89
N GLY A 70 3.86 11.09 2.03
CA GLY A 70 4.73 12.17 2.48
C GLY A 70 6.17 11.70 2.74
N ALA A 71 6.34 10.54 3.39
CA ALA A 71 7.64 9.94 3.66
C ALA A 71 8.35 9.51 2.36
N ILE A 72 7.62 8.93 1.41
CA ILE A 72 8.17 8.58 0.10
C ILE A 72 8.64 9.83 -0.64
N ASN A 73 7.83 10.88 -0.70
CA ASN A 73 8.22 12.15 -1.35
C ASN A 73 9.48 12.76 -0.72
N ARG A 74 9.58 12.69 0.60
CA ARG A 74 10.77 13.16 1.34
C ARG A 74 12.02 12.37 0.96
N ALA A 75 11.91 11.03 0.87
CA ALA A 75 13.02 10.17 0.44
C ALA A 75 13.36 10.38 -1.04
N ALA A 76 12.36 10.50 -1.92
CA ALA A 76 12.55 10.71 -3.35
C ALA A 76 13.31 12.00 -3.68
N ALA A 77 13.15 13.03 -2.84
CA ALA A 77 13.89 14.29 -2.98
C ALA A 77 15.41 14.17 -2.70
N GLU A 78 15.83 13.07 -2.04
CA GLU A 78 17.22 12.78 -1.71
C GLU A 78 17.88 11.78 -2.68
N ILE A 79 17.12 11.27 -3.65
CA ILE A 79 17.60 10.32 -4.66
C ILE A 79 18.30 11.08 -5.78
N ASP A 80 19.49 10.61 -6.17
CA ASP A 80 20.26 11.18 -7.28
C ASP A 80 19.43 11.21 -8.57
N SER A 81 19.59 12.31 -9.32
CA SER A 81 18.86 12.53 -10.58
C SER A 81 19.20 11.53 -11.70
N SER A 82 20.30 10.78 -11.56
CA SER A 82 20.68 9.72 -12.50
C SER A 82 19.91 8.41 -12.30
N ILE A 83 19.08 8.31 -11.24
CA ILE A 83 18.24 7.14 -10.98
C ILE A 83 17.07 7.14 -11.95
N GLU A 84 16.89 6.03 -12.67
CA GLU A 84 15.85 5.85 -13.67
C GLU A 84 14.56 5.28 -13.08
N PHE A 85 14.69 4.44 -12.04
CA PHE A 85 13.55 3.80 -11.38
C PHE A 85 13.66 3.90 -9.87
N VAL A 86 12.52 4.18 -9.24
CA VAL A 86 12.35 4.15 -7.79
C VAL A 86 11.45 2.99 -7.41
N VAL A 87 11.98 2.06 -6.64
CA VAL A 87 11.20 1.01 -6.01
C VAL A 87 10.60 1.57 -4.73
N ILE A 88 9.29 1.51 -4.61
CA ILE A 88 8.55 1.92 -3.41
C ILE A 88 7.98 0.66 -2.80
N SER A 89 8.34 0.35 -1.55
CA SER A 89 7.90 -0.88 -0.92
C SER A 89 7.69 -0.73 0.59
N ASN A 90 6.74 -1.47 1.11
CA ASN A 90 6.58 -1.61 2.55
C ASN A 90 7.74 -2.42 3.16
N PRO A 91 8.12 -2.18 4.43
CA PRO A 91 9.22 -2.88 5.10
C PRO A 91 8.88 -4.31 5.52
N ASP A 92 7.63 -4.76 5.31
CA ASP A 92 7.14 -6.10 5.59
C ASP A 92 6.86 -6.92 4.31
N VAL A 93 7.40 -6.47 3.18
CA VAL A 93 7.42 -7.21 1.91
C VAL A 93 8.62 -8.13 1.87
N GLN A 94 8.42 -9.36 1.43
CA GLN A 94 9.46 -10.34 1.13
C GLN A 94 9.50 -10.59 -0.37
N TRP A 95 10.66 -10.46 -0.97
CA TRP A 95 10.88 -10.57 -2.40
C TRP A 95 11.16 -12.02 -2.81
N ALA A 96 10.52 -12.50 -3.88
CA ALA A 96 10.96 -13.73 -4.51
C ALA A 96 12.26 -13.49 -5.32
N PRO A 97 13.13 -14.50 -5.47
CA PRO A 97 14.35 -14.37 -6.27
C PRO A 97 14.07 -13.87 -7.70
N GLY A 98 14.84 -12.86 -8.15
CA GLY A 98 14.71 -12.26 -9.48
C GLY A 98 13.46 -11.40 -9.71
N SER A 99 12.60 -11.20 -8.71
CA SER A 99 11.33 -10.50 -8.90
C SER A 99 11.50 -9.02 -9.23
N LEU A 100 12.53 -8.36 -8.73
CA LEU A 100 12.82 -6.96 -9.09
C LEU A 100 13.42 -6.86 -10.49
N ASP A 101 14.28 -7.79 -10.88
CA ASP A 101 14.82 -7.85 -12.26
C ASP A 101 13.68 -8.08 -13.26
N GLU A 102 12.67 -8.87 -12.92
CA GLU A 102 11.49 -9.08 -13.78
C GLU A 102 10.62 -7.81 -13.90
N LEU A 103 10.45 -7.02 -12.81
CA LEU A 103 9.78 -5.72 -12.91
C LEU A 103 10.52 -4.76 -13.85
N VAL A 104 11.85 -4.74 -13.78
CA VAL A 104 12.69 -3.94 -14.69
C VAL A 104 12.58 -4.43 -16.14
N ALA A 105 12.59 -5.75 -16.36
CA ALA A 105 12.38 -6.33 -17.68
C ALA A 105 11.00 -5.96 -18.25
N ALA A 106 9.96 -5.99 -17.40
CA ALA A 106 8.63 -5.55 -17.80
C ALA A 106 8.59 -4.05 -18.14
N ALA A 107 9.32 -3.19 -17.42
CA ALA A 107 9.42 -1.76 -17.76
C ALA A 107 9.98 -1.52 -19.17
N ASN A 108 10.87 -2.39 -19.65
CA ASN A 108 11.39 -2.36 -21.01
C ASN A 108 10.34 -2.83 -22.04
N ARG A 109 9.50 -3.83 -21.68
CA ARG A 109 8.38 -4.28 -22.54
C ARG A 109 7.27 -3.24 -22.65
N TRP A 110 7.13 -2.40 -21.60
CA TRP A 110 6.10 -1.36 -21.48
C TRP A 110 6.74 0.04 -21.36
N PRO A 111 7.23 0.66 -22.44
CA PRO A 111 7.91 1.96 -22.38
C PRO A 111 7.03 3.10 -21.79
N ARG A 112 5.70 2.95 -21.88
CA ARG A 112 4.73 3.90 -21.30
C ARG A 112 4.29 3.52 -19.89
N ALA A 113 4.83 2.48 -19.27
CA ALA A 113 4.54 2.17 -17.87
C ALA A 113 5.21 3.20 -16.96
N GLY A 114 4.39 3.97 -16.24
CA GLY A 114 4.83 4.87 -15.17
C GLY A 114 5.04 4.14 -13.86
N ALA A 115 4.17 3.15 -13.59
CA ALA A 115 4.29 2.27 -12.44
C ALA A 115 4.04 0.81 -12.83
N LEU A 116 4.82 -0.10 -12.26
CA LEU A 116 4.68 -1.55 -12.42
C LEU A 116 4.55 -2.18 -11.03
N GLY A 117 3.63 -3.12 -10.88
CA GLY A 117 3.39 -3.80 -9.60
C GLY A 117 3.43 -5.32 -9.74
N PRO A 118 4.07 -6.03 -8.79
CA PRO A 118 4.15 -7.48 -8.78
C PRO A 118 2.83 -8.13 -8.37
N LYS A 119 2.76 -9.44 -8.57
CA LYS A 119 1.80 -10.28 -7.86
C LYS A 119 2.17 -10.30 -6.38
N VAL A 120 1.24 -9.89 -5.55
CA VAL A 120 1.39 -9.88 -4.09
C VAL A 120 0.70 -11.11 -3.51
N LEU A 121 1.44 -11.89 -2.74
CA LEU A 121 0.92 -13.02 -1.99
C LEU A 121 0.71 -12.62 -0.52
N GLU A 122 -0.33 -13.19 0.08
CA GLU A 122 -0.50 -13.23 1.53
C GLU A 122 0.42 -14.31 2.13
N PRO A 123 0.66 -14.30 3.45
CA PRO A 123 1.49 -15.33 4.11
C PRO A 123 0.98 -16.76 3.93
N ASP A 124 -0.32 -16.95 3.71
CA ASP A 124 -0.94 -18.25 3.44
C ASP A 124 -0.84 -18.70 1.97
N GLY A 125 -0.16 -17.89 1.12
CA GLY A 125 0.01 -18.14 -0.31
C GLY A 125 -1.16 -17.68 -1.18
N SER A 126 -2.24 -17.18 -0.61
CA SER A 126 -3.34 -16.61 -1.38
C SER A 126 -2.92 -15.32 -2.09
N VAL A 127 -3.54 -15.03 -3.24
CA VAL A 127 -3.21 -13.82 -4.02
C VAL A 127 -3.99 -12.63 -3.48
N TYR A 128 -3.25 -11.60 -3.06
CA TYR A 128 -3.84 -10.31 -2.76
C TYR A 128 -4.17 -9.55 -4.04
N PRO A 129 -5.37 -9.01 -4.20
CA PRO A 129 -5.75 -8.25 -5.38
C PRO A 129 -5.07 -6.87 -5.38
N SER A 130 -3.77 -6.85 -5.78
CA SER A 130 -2.91 -5.65 -5.78
C SER A 130 -3.10 -4.75 -7.02
N ALA A 131 -3.86 -5.22 -8.03
CA ALA A 131 -4.10 -4.53 -9.29
C ALA A 131 -5.60 -4.37 -9.52
N ARG A 132 -6.09 -3.14 -9.62
CA ARG A 132 -7.54 -2.86 -9.62
C ARG A 132 -7.91 -1.73 -10.58
N THR A 133 -9.22 -1.58 -10.85
CA THR A 133 -9.76 -0.40 -11.51
C THR A 133 -9.83 0.77 -10.54
N VAL A 134 -9.70 2.00 -11.06
CA VAL A 134 -9.93 3.20 -10.25
C VAL A 134 -11.38 3.21 -9.76
N PRO A 135 -11.61 3.35 -8.44
CA PRO A 135 -12.96 3.31 -7.89
C PRO A 135 -13.79 4.51 -8.34
N ASP A 136 -14.91 4.24 -8.96
CA ASP A 136 -15.94 5.23 -9.24
C ASP A 136 -17.03 5.25 -8.13
N ILE A 137 -17.86 6.31 -8.11
CA ILE A 137 -18.93 6.43 -7.11
C ILE A 137 -19.90 5.27 -7.21
N THR A 138 -20.23 4.80 -8.40
CA THR A 138 -21.27 3.78 -8.60
C THR A 138 -20.80 2.43 -8.06
N SER A 139 -19.58 2.02 -8.38
CA SER A 139 -18.99 0.79 -7.87
C SER A 139 -18.65 0.92 -6.38
N GLY A 140 -18.14 2.07 -5.93
CA GLY A 140 -17.81 2.33 -4.53
C GLY A 140 -19.05 2.36 -3.63
N VAL A 141 -20.12 3.03 -4.02
CA VAL A 141 -21.40 3.06 -3.28
C VAL A 141 -22.06 1.69 -3.31
N GLY A 142 -22.12 1.03 -4.48
CA GLY A 142 -22.67 -0.32 -4.60
C GLY A 142 -21.95 -1.33 -3.69
N HIS A 143 -20.61 -1.31 -3.69
CA HIS A 143 -19.82 -2.14 -2.77
C HIS A 143 -20.05 -1.75 -1.30
N ALA A 144 -20.09 -0.47 -1.00
CA ALA A 144 -20.28 0.02 0.37
C ALA A 144 -21.65 -0.34 0.96
N LEU A 145 -22.70 -0.32 0.16
CA LEU A 145 -24.06 -0.63 0.59
C LEU A 145 -24.37 -2.13 0.58
N LEU A 146 -23.86 -2.85 -0.40
CA LEU A 146 -24.24 -4.24 -0.64
C LEU A 146 -23.12 -5.26 -0.35
N GLY A 147 -21.87 -4.82 -0.23
CA GLY A 147 -20.73 -5.72 -0.06
C GLY A 147 -20.78 -6.59 1.20
N THR A 148 -21.43 -6.11 2.26
CA THR A 148 -21.61 -6.88 3.52
C THR A 148 -22.80 -7.84 3.45
N VAL A 149 -23.90 -7.43 2.78
CA VAL A 149 -25.15 -8.20 2.69
C VAL A 149 -25.15 -9.13 1.48
N TRP A 150 -24.47 -8.74 0.41
CA TRP A 150 -24.32 -9.50 -0.82
C TRP A 150 -22.88 -9.43 -1.34
N PRO A 151 -21.93 -10.20 -0.75
CA PRO A 151 -20.48 -10.12 -1.05
C PRO A 151 -20.12 -10.41 -2.51
N LYS A 152 -20.94 -11.20 -3.22
CA LYS A 152 -20.75 -11.56 -4.65
C LYS A 152 -21.52 -10.68 -5.62
N ASN A 153 -21.97 -9.47 -5.20
CA ASN A 153 -22.68 -8.58 -6.11
C ASN A 153 -21.75 -8.06 -7.23
N PRO A 154 -22.32 -7.68 -8.42
CA PRO A 154 -21.52 -7.27 -9.58
C PRO A 154 -20.60 -6.07 -9.31
N TRP A 155 -21.00 -5.14 -8.44
CA TRP A 155 -20.20 -3.96 -8.08
C TRP A 155 -18.99 -4.34 -7.22
N THR A 156 -19.14 -5.29 -6.31
CA THR A 156 -18.04 -5.86 -5.50
C THR A 156 -17.08 -6.65 -6.39
N ALA A 157 -17.59 -7.50 -7.27
CA ALA A 157 -16.78 -8.29 -8.20
C ALA A 157 -15.98 -7.37 -9.14
N ARG A 158 -16.62 -6.33 -9.69
CA ARG A 158 -15.97 -5.32 -10.53
C ARG A 158 -14.92 -4.49 -9.76
N TYR A 159 -15.20 -4.15 -8.51
CA TYR A 159 -14.26 -3.41 -7.66
C TYR A 159 -13.01 -4.24 -7.33
N ARG A 160 -13.18 -5.55 -7.06
CA ARG A 160 -12.08 -6.45 -6.65
C ARG A 160 -11.31 -7.06 -7.79
N GLN A 161 -11.90 -7.16 -8.99
CA GLN A 161 -11.34 -7.84 -10.17
C GLN A 161 -10.79 -9.26 -9.87
N GLU A 162 -11.42 -9.97 -8.94
CA GLU A 162 -10.98 -11.28 -8.44
C GLU A 162 -10.94 -12.39 -9.51
N ASN A 163 -11.60 -12.18 -10.65
CA ASN A 163 -11.73 -13.17 -11.74
C ASN A 163 -10.91 -12.84 -12.99
N GLU A 164 -10.07 -11.81 -12.96
CA GLU A 164 -9.25 -11.50 -14.12
C GLU A 164 -8.03 -12.41 -14.22
N ALA A 165 -7.72 -12.84 -15.46
CA ALA A 165 -6.58 -13.70 -15.74
C ALA A 165 -5.29 -13.10 -15.15
N VAL A 166 -4.46 -13.96 -14.53
CA VAL A 166 -3.16 -13.60 -13.96
C VAL A 166 -2.17 -13.38 -15.12
N THR A 167 -2.42 -12.35 -15.93
CA THR A 167 -1.61 -11.98 -17.09
C THR A 167 -1.07 -10.56 -16.93
N GLU A 168 0.05 -10.29 -17.57
CA GLU A 168 0.66 -8.96 -17.62
C GLU A 168 -0.27 -8.01 -18.39
N ARG A 169 -0.71 -6.91 -17.76
CA ARG A 169 -1.70 -5.99 -18.33
C ARG A 169 -1.66 -4.60 -17.69
N ALA A 170 -2.17 -3.61 -18.42
CA ALA A 170 -2.48 -2.31 -17.86
C ALA A 170 -3.70 -2.39 -16.94
N VAL A 171 -3.67 -1.62 -15.85
CA VAL A 171 -4.72 -1.56 -14.82
C VAL A 171 -5.00 -0.11 -14.40
N GLY A 172 -6.03 0.13 -13.61
CA GLY A 172 -6.35 1.47 -13.14
C GLY A 172 -5.38 1.99 -12.09
N TRP A 173 -5.01 1.15 -11.14
CA TRP A 173 -4.03 1.45 -10.09
C TRP A 173 -3.45 0.16 -9.50
N LEU A 174 -2.34 0.31 -8.80
CA LEU A 174 -1.57 -0.77 -8.16
C LEU A 174 -1.41 -0.46 -6.67
N SER A 175 -1.40 -1.50 -5.85
CA SER A 175 -1.17 -1.35 -4.40
C SER A 175 0.21 -0.73 -4.12
N GLY A 176 0.22 0.29 -3.27
CA GLY A 176 1.43 0.95 -2.80
C GLY A 176 2.35 0.07 -1.95
N SER A 177 1.94 -1.17 -1.64
CA SER A 177 2.78 -2.10 -0.88
C SER A 177 4.08 -2.47 -1.60
N CYS A 178 4.07 -2.51 -2.95
CA CYS A 178 5.27 -2.74 -3.75
C CYS A 178 5.06 -2.22 -5.18
N LEU A 179 5.86 -1.24 -5.59
CA LEU A 179 5.83 -0.62 -6.92
C LEU A 179 7.25 -0.40 -7.44
N LEU A 180 7.47 -0.66 -8.73
CA LEU A 180 8.57 -0.07 -9.50
C LEU A 180 8.01 1.14 -10.23
N VAL A 181 8.54 2.33 -9.97
CA VAL A 181 8.05 3.59 -10.56
C VAL A 181 9.15 4.20 -11.42
N ARG A 182 8.81 4.55 -12.65
CA ARG A 182 9.72 5.32 -13.52
C ARG A 182 9.90 6.72 -12.95
N ARG A 183 11.15 7.18 -12.82
CA ARG A 183 11.46 8.48 -12.23
C ARG A 183 10.73 9.63 -12.93
N ASP A 184 10.77 9.66 -14.26
CA ASP A 184 10.08 10.69 -15.05
C ASP A 184 8.56 10.71 -14.80
N ALA A 185 7.96 9.54 -14.61
CA ALA A 185 6.52 9.44 -14.32
C ALA A 185 6.21 9.97 -12.92
N PHE A 186 7.05 9.63 -11.92
CA PHE A 186 6.93 10.15 -10.56
C PHE A 186 7.03 11.68 -10.54
N ASP A 187 8.03 12.23 -11.22
CA ASP A 187 8.28 13.68 -11.28
C ASP A 187 7.17 14.42 -12.05
N THR A 188 6.64 13.83 -13.14
CA THR A 188 5.54 14.40 -13.93
C THR A 188 4.30 14.70 -13.07
N ILE A 189 4.01 13.85 -12.10
CA ILE A 189 2.85 14.02 -11.21
C ILE A 189 3.22 14.61 -9.84
N SER A 190 4.49 15.02 -9.65
CA SER A 190 5.02 15.55 -8.39
C SER A 190 4.89 14.57 -7.21
N GLY A 191 5.05 13.28 -7.46
CA GLY A 191 4.99 12.23 -6.46
C GLY A 191 3.60 11.98 -5.88
N PHE A 192 3.55 11.55 -4.63
CA PHE A 192 2.30 11.33 -3.91
C PHE A 192 1.66 12.64 -3.45
N ASP A 193 0.34 12.70 -3.41
CA ASP A 193 -0.38 13.85 -2.86
C ASP A 193 -0.32 13.81 -1.32
N SER A 194 0.34 14.79 -0.72
CA SER A 194 0.56 14.89 0.72
C SER A 194 -0.72 15.09 1.56
N ARG A 195 -1.86 15.35 0.93
CA ARG A 195 -3.16 15.43 1.60
C ARG A 195 -3.67 14.07 2.08
N TYR A 196 -3.14 12.97 1.50
CA TYR A 196 -3.42 11.61 1.96
C TYR A 196 -2.40 11.21 3.01
N PHE A 197 -2.83 11.13 4.26
CA PHE A 197 -1.97 10.63 5.34
C PHE A 197 -1.73 9.12 5.20
N MET A 198 -2.80 8.36 4.96
CA MET A 198 -2.78 6.91 4.77
C MET A 198 -4.06 6.45 4.06
N TYR A 199 -3.93 5.43 3.22
CA TYR A 199 -4.95 4.89 2.32
C TYR A 199 -5.37 5.86 1.22
N MET A 200 -5.68 5.32 0.06
CA MET A 200 -6.06 6.02 -1.17
C MET A 200 -4.92 6.83 -1.82
N GLU A 201 -3.76 6.98 -1.17
CA GLU A 201 -2.59 7.62 -1.76
C GLU A 201 -2.10 6.86 -3.01
N ASP A 202 -2.15 5.52 -2.98
CA ASP A 202 -1.80 4.65 -4.11
C ASP A 202 -2.85 4.69 -5.23
N VAL A 203 -4.13 4.76 -4.86
CA VAL A 203 -5.23 4.93 -5.81
C VAL A 203 -5.13 6.29 -6.53
N ASP A 204 -4.89 7.36 -5.77
CA ASP A 204 -4.69 8.70 -6.31
C ASP A 204 -3.44 8.76 -7.20
N PHE A 205 -2.35 8.17 -6.76
CA PHE A 205 -1.10 8.09 -7.52
C PHE A 205 -1.31 7.41 -8.87
N GLY A 206 -1.95 6.24 -8.90
CA GLY A 206 -2.27 5.51 -10.13
C GLY A 206 -3.24 6.28 -11.04
N ASP A 207 -4.26 6.92 -10.50
CA ASP A 207 -5.22 7.75 -11.25
C ASP A 207 -4.53 8.98 -11.89
N ARG A 208 -3.63 9.66 -11.15
CA ARG A 208 -2.87 10.80 -11.68
C ARG A 208 -1.86 10.36 -12.74
N LEU A 209 -1.20 9.22 -12.59
CA LEU A 209 -0.36 8.63 -13.64
C LEU A 209 -1.17 8.41 -14.92
N GLY A 210 -2.33 7.77 -14.81
CA GLY A 210 -3.22 7.55 -15.96
C GLY A 210 -3.66 8.85 -16.65
N LYS A 211 -4.02 9.88 -15.88
CA LYS A 211 -4.38 11.21 -16.40
C LYS A 211 -3.21 11.92 -17.07
N ALA A 212 -1.98 11.67 -16.63
CA ALA A 212 -0.76 12.19 -17.24
C ALA A 212 -0.30 11.39 -18.49
N GLY A 213 -1.03 10.32 -18.87
CA GLY A 213 -0.75 9.50 -20.05
C GLY A 213 0.19 8.33 -19.80
N TRP A 214 0.57 8.06 -18.54
CA TRP A 214 1.31 6.89 -18.14
C TRP A 214 0.38 5.70 -17.89
N LEU A 215 0.93 4.48 -17.93
CA LEU A 215 0.21 3.24 -17.61
C LEU A 215 0.62 2.74 -16.22
N ASN A 216 -0.32 2.15 -15.50
CA ASN A 216 -0.07 1.27 -14.37
C ASN A 216 -0.10 -0.17 -14.92
N VAL A 217 0.96 -0.95 -14.72
CA VAL A 217 1.07 -2.29 -15.31
C VAL A 217 1.23 -3.34 -14.22
N PHE A 218 0.34 -4.33 -14.22
CA PHE A 218 0.45 -5.50 -13.36
C PHE A 218 1.37 -6.53 -14.01
N VAL A 219 2.36 -7.01 -13.26
CA VAL A 219 3.41 -7.94 -13.70
C VAL A 219 3.36 -9.20 -12.82
N PRO A 220 2.51 -10.19 -13.15
CA PRO A 220 2.31 -11.35 -12.28
C PRO A 220 3.48 -12.33 -12.24
N SER A 221 4.44 -12.24 -13.17
CA SER A 221 5.70 -13.00 -13.17
C SER A 221 6.67 -12.52 -12.08
N ALA A 222 6.62 -11.23 -11.69
CA ALA A 222 7.27 -10.74 -10.49
C ALA A 222 6.39 -11.06 -9.27
N VAL A 223 6.99 -11.63 -8.22
CA VAL A 223 6.24 -12.11 -7.05
C VAL A 223 6.86 -11.55 -5.76
N VAL A 224 6.00 -11.09 -4.88
CA VAL A 224 6.37 -10.72 -3.51
C VAL A 224 5.35 -11.28 -2.53
N THR A 225 5.77 -11.52 -1.28
CA THR A 225 4.86 -11.86 -0.17
C THR A 225 4.77 -10.66 0.77
N HIS A 226 3.57 -10.26 1.17
CA HIS A 226 3.34 -9.13 2.07
C HIS A 226 2.76 -9.63 3.39
N ALA A 227 3.55 -9.52 4.46
CA ALA A 227 3.21 -10.11 5.75
C ALA A 227 1.98 -9.50 6.41
N LYS A 228 1.49 -8.34 5.96
CA LYS A 228 0.32 -7.60 6.46
C LYS A 228 0.13 -7.58 7.99
N GLY A 229 -0.20 -6.45 8.52
CA GLY A 229 -0.89 -6.40 9.80
C GLY A 229 -0.22 -5.72 10.97
N HIS A 230 1.01 -5.20 10.84
CA HIS A 230 1.63 -4.55 12.00
C HIS A 230 1.00 -3.17 12.34
N ALA A 231 0.67 -2.36 11.35
CA ALA A 231 0.13 -1.01 11.61
C ALA A 231 -1.40 -0.95 11.61
N ALA A 232 -2.06 -1.56 10.62
CA ALA A 232 -3.50 -1.40 10.41
C ALA A 232 -4.37 -2.12 11.46
N GLY A 233 -3.94 -3.27 11.97
CA GLY A 233 -4.69 -4.05 12.97
C GLY A 233 -4.55 -3.54 14.40
N ARG A 234 -3.49 -2.78 14.72
CA ARG A 234 -3.21 -2.34 16.09
C ARG A 234 -3.99 -1.11 16.54
N HIS A 235 -4.37 -0.21 15.62
CA HIS A 235 -5.01 1.07 15.93
C HIS A 235 -6.20 1.36 15.03
N PRO A 236 -7.28 0.56 15.06
CA PRO A 236 -8.46 0.76 14.21
C PRO A 236 -9.12 2.12 14.44
N GLU A 237 -9.01 2.68 15.65
CA GLU A 237 -9.52 4.01 16.03
C GLU A 237 -8.83 5.17 15.28
N LEU A 238 -7.60 4.98 14.81
CA LEU A 238 -6.86 5.94 14.01
C LEU A 238 -6.97 5.63 12.51
N MET A 239 -6.87 4.36 12.14
CA MET A 239 -6.78 3.91 10.76
C MET A 239 -8.10 3.99 10.01
N LEU A 240 -9.23 3.59 10.64
CA LEU A 240 -10.54 3.65 9.99
C LEU A 240 -11.00 5.09 9.69
N PRO A 241 -10.88 6.08 10.60
CA PRO A 241 -11.15 7.47 10.26
C PRO A 241 -10.24 8.04 9.17
N ALA A 242 -8.96 7.68 9.16
CA ALA A 242 -8.03 8.09 8.11
C ALA A 242 -8.48 7.54 6.74
N HIS A 243 -8.82 6.26 6.65
CA HIS A 243 -9.34 5.64 5.42
C HIS A 243 -10.60 6.35 4.89
N HIS A 244 -11.59 6.63 5.76
CA HIS A 244 -12.82 7.27 5.32
C HIS A 244 -12.61 8.73 4.91
N ARG A 245 -11.67 9.44 5.55
CA ARG A 245 -11.28 10.80 5.17
C ARG A 245 -10.61 10.79 3.80
N SER A 246 -9.67 9.88 3.58
CA SER A 246 -8.97 9.73 2.29
C SER A 246 -9.94 9.34 1.17
N ALA A 247 -10.88 8.44 1.43
CA ALA A 247 -11.93 8.07 0.47
C ALA A 247 -12.84 9.27 0.11
N TYR A 248 -13.20 10.10 1.09
CA TYR A 248 -13.94 11.34 0.83
C TYR A 248 -13.11 12.31 -0.02
N GLN A 249 -11.84 12.54 0.34
CA GLN A 249 -10.94 13.43 -0.39
C GLN A 249 -10.82 13.02 -1.87
N PHE A 250 -10.57 11.73 -2.12
CA PHE A 250 -10.45 11.19 -3.46
C PHE A 250 -11.72 11.42 -4.30
N GLN A 251 -12.90 11.18 -3.73
CA GLN A 251 -14.15 11.40 -4.44
C GLN A 251 -14.48 12.89 -4.59
N ALA A 252 -14.13 13.72 -3.61
CA ALA A 252 -14.38 15.16 -3.67
C ALA A 252 -13.55 15.83 -4.79
N ASP A 253 -12.30 15.42 -4.98
CA ASP A 253 -11.43 15.91 -6.06
C ASP A 253 -11.91 15.50 -7.45
N ARG A 254 -12.58 14.37 -7.58
CA ARG A 254 -13.18 13.90 -8.85
C ARG A 254 -14.54 14.56 -9.17
N HIS A 255 -15.11 15.27 -8.22
CA HIS A 255 -16.39 15.95 -8.35
C HIS A 255 -16.26 17.43 -7.93
N PRO A 256 -15.40 18.22 -8.61
CA PRO A 256 -15.02 19.58 -8.16
C PRO A 256 -16.08 20.63 -8.42
N HIS A 257 -17.04 20.39 -9.35
CA HIS A 257 -17.99 21.40 -9.78
C HIS A 257 -18.95 21.82 -8.66
N TRP A 258 -19.33 23.09 -8.65
CA TRP A 258 -20.19 23.65 -7.60
C TRP A 258 -21.56 22.95 -7.48
N TRP A 259 -22.16 22.52 -8.60
CA TRP A 259 -23.44 21.79 -8.58
C TRP A 259 -23.33 20.36 -8.00
N GLN A 260 -22.14 19.84 -7.84
CA GLN A 260 -21.87 18.56 -7.19
C GLN A 260 -21.71 18.70 -5.65
N ALA A 261 -21.87 19.93 -5.11
CA ALA A 261 -21.79 20.17 -3.67
C ALA A 261 -22.75 19.30 -2.85
N PRO A 262 -24.03 19.09 -3.26
CA PRO A 262 -24.91 18.19 -2.51
C PRO A 262 -24.39 16.75 -2.46
N LEU A 263 -23.80 16.24 -3.54
CA LEU A 263 -23.18 14.92 -3.59
C LEU A 263 -21.99 14.84 -2.62
N ARG A 264 -21.10 15.84 -2.62
CA ARG A 264 -19.96 15.89 -1.69
C ARG A 264 -20.42 15.94 -0.23
N LEU A 265 -21.47 16.68 0.08
CA LEU A 265 -22.05 16.72 1.44
C LEU A 265 -22.63 15.37 1.84
N ALA A 266 -23.36 14.70 0.95
CA ALA A 266 -23.91 13.37 1.21
C ALA A 266 -22.79 12.33 1.43
N LEU A 267 -21.74 12.34 0.59
CA LEU A 267 -20.56 11.48 0.75
C LEU A 267 -19.85 11.75 2.08
N ARG A 268 -19.64 13.01 2.45
CA ARG A 268 -19.01 13.39 3.71
C ARG A 268 -19.80 12.88 4.92
N GLY A 269 -21.11 13.10 4.92
CA GLY A 269 -22.00 12.63 5.99
C GLY A 269 -22.04 11.11 6.07
N GLY A 270 -22.24 10.42 4.93
CA GLY A 270 -22.30 8.96 4.87
C GLY A 270 -21.00 8.30 5.33
N LEU A 271 -19.85 8.78 4.85
CA LEU A 271 -18.54 8.25 5.25
C LEU A 271 -18.22 8.55 6.73
N ALA A 272 -18.63 9.70 7.25
CA ALA A 272 -18.46 10.03 8.66
C ALA A 272 -19.29 9.10 9.58
N VAL A 273 -20.54 8.82 9.22
CA VAL A 273 -21.39 7.85 9.95
C VAL A 273 -20.79 6.46 9.86
N ARG A 274 -20.41 6.01 8.66
CA ARG A 274 -19.79 4.70 8.47
C ARG A 274 -18.50 4.55 9.27
N SER A 275 -17.66 5.59 9.31
CA SER A 275 -16.44 5.60 10.12
C SER A 275 -16.73 5.34 11.59
N LYS A 276 -17.71 6.05 12.17
CA LYS A 276 -18.11 5.85 13.57
C LYS A 276 -18.61 4.43 13.84
N ILE A 277 -19.43 3.89 12.95
CA ILE A 277 -19.94 2.51 13.07
C ILE A 277 -18.79 1.50 12.98
N ALA A 278 -17.88 1.65 12.01
CA ALA A 278 -16.75 0.75 11.83
C ALA A 278 -15.81 0.77 13.05
N VAL A 279 -15.48 1.95 13.59
CA VAL A 279 -14.68 2.07 14.82
C VAL A 279 -15.37 1.40 16.00
N ALA A 280 -16.67 1.66 16.21
CA ALA A 280 -17.42 1.06 17.31
C ALA A 280 -17.47 -0.48 17.20
N SER A 281 -17.60 -1.01 15.98
CA SER A 281 -17.58 -2.46 15.73
C SER A 281 -16.21 -3.07 16.01
N ALA A 282 -15.13 -2.46 15.52
CA ALA A 282 -13.76 -2.93 15.72
C ALA A 282 -13.34 -2.92 17.21
N VAL A 283 -13.72 -1.87 17.95
CA VAL A 283 -13.47 -1.79 19.40
C VAL A 283 -14.23 -2.87 20.17
N ARG A 284 -15.49 -3.14 19.79
CA ARG A 284 -16.29 -4.22 20.43
C ARG A 284 -15.72 -5.61 20.15
N GLU A 285 -15.26 -5.85 18.93
CA GLU A 285 -14.66 -7.13 18.54
C GLU A 285 -13.36 -7.38 19.31
N ARG A 286 -12.51 -6.36 19.44
CA ARG A 286 -11.28 -6.42 20.23
C ARG A 286 -11.56 -6.73 21.69
N ALA A 287 -12.51 -6.05 22.31
CA ALA A 287 -12.91 -6.30 23.71
C ALA A 287 -13.46 -7.73 23.93
N ARG A 288 -14.09 -8.34 22.91
CA ARG A 288 -14.54 -9.74 22.97
C ARG A 288 -13.38 -10.72 22.88
N THR A 289 -12.39 -10.45 22.04
CA THR A 289 -11.20 -11.28 21.88
C THR A 289 -10.34 -11.27 23.14
N ASP A 290 -10.12 -10.09 23.72
CA ASP A 290 -9.36 -9.92 24.97
C ASP A 290 -10.02 -10.68 26.13
N ASN A 291 -11.36 -10.59 26.28
CA ASN A 291 -12.10 -11.34 27.29
C ASN A 291 -12.13 -12.86 27.09
N SER A 292 -11.93 -13.34 25.86
CA SER A 292 -11.90 -14.79 25.56
C SER A 292 -10.54 -15.43 25.87
N THR A 293 -9.47 -14.64 25.88
CA THR A 293 -8.11 -15.09 26.26
C THR A 293 -7.89 -15.10 27.76
N ASP A 294 -8.63 -14.33 28.54
CA ASP A 294 -8.52 -14.24 30.00
C ASP A 294 -9.33 -15.30 30.78
N ASN A 295 -10.05 -16.20 30.11
CA ASN A 295 -10.79 -17.29 30.75
C ASN A 295 -10.20 -18.66 30.38
N PRO A 296 -9.08 -19.12 30.99
CA PRO A 296 -8.63 -20.48 30.83
C PRO A 296 -9.65 -21.39 31.54
N SER A 297 -10.39 -22.17 30.73
CA SER A 297 -11.28 -23.21 31.22
C SER A 297 -10.60 -24.04 32.32
N VAL A 298 -11.11 -23.91 33.54
CA VAL A 298 -10.80 -24.82 34.64
C VAL A 298 -11.30 -26.19 34.23
N SER A 299 -10.39 -27.01 33.68
CA SER A 299 -10.62 -28.41 33.48
C SER A 299 -10.63 -29.09 34.84
N ASN A 300 -11.83 -29.26 35.38
CA ASN A 300 -12.12 -30.04 36.57
C ASN A 300 -11.83 -31.51 36.28
N HIS A 301 -10.63 -32.00 36.59
CA HIS A 301 -10.37 -33.42 36.73
C HIS A 301 -10.86 -33.84 38.10
N GLY A 302 -12.18 -34.14 38.15
CA GLY A 302 -12.78 -34.88 39.23
C GLY A 302 -12.39 -36.36 39.06
N GLY A 303 -11.54 -36.88 39.96
CA GLY A 303 -11.26 -38.30 40.06
C GLY A 303 -12.45 -39.08 40.59
N LYS A 304 -12.58 -40.27 40.01
CA LYS A 304 -12.89 -41.49 40.78
C LYS A 304 -12.39 -42.68 39.96
#